data_636ef9d4e068ce8a6bdb19be9b954fc2
#
_entry.id   636ef9d4e068ce8a6bdb19be9b954fc2
#
_cell.length_a   1.000
_cell.length_b   1.000
_cell.length_c   1.000
_cell.angle_alpha   90.00
_cell.angle_beta   90.00
_cell.angle_gamma   90.00
#
_symmetry.space_group_name_H-M   'P 1'
#
loop_
_entity.id
_entity.type
_entity.pdbx_description
1 polymer ?
#
loop_
_entity_poly.entity_id
_entity_poly.type
_entity_poly.pdbx_seq_one_letter_code
_entity_poly.pdbx_strand_id
1 'polypeptide(L)'
;MDTLLKTYFPIIRTREEVLNLIGEKDKLTNLFEIWSEEQQEEFLDFCTGVKILYDSFFKEIFNPEYHAERLEELLSLLLETKIRIKQILPNDSVRLADEYTLLITDIVIETEDGRIANLEIQKIGYAFPGQRTACYSADLLLRQYKRVKDRKRSENKKFNYRDLKKVYTIVLFEKSTREFHEIPDKYLHYGEHIYDTG
;
A
#
# COMPACT_ATOMS: atom_id res chain seq x y z
N MET A 1 0.45 -15.12 -22.12
CA MET A 1 0.04 -14.87 -20.72
C MET A 1 -1.09 -15.79 -20.26
N ASP A 2 -1.89 -16.30 -21.18
CA ASP A 2 -3.09 -17.09 -20.86
C ASP A 2 -2.88 -18.50 -20.32
N THR A 3 -1.87 -19.22 -20.78
CA THR A 3 -1.75 -20.66 -20.52
C THR A 3 -1.26 -20.96 -19.10
N LEU A 4 -0.36 -20.13 -18.55
CA LEU A 4 0.22 -20.37 -17.22
C LEU A 4 -0.78 -20.01 -16.11
N LEU A 5 -1.48 -18.89 -16.25
CA LEU A 5 -2.53 -18.49 -15.32
C LEU A 5 -3.68 -19.50 -15.30
N LYS A 6 -4.14 -19.96 -16.47
CA LYS A 6 -5.21 -20.98 -16.56
C LYS A 6 -4.80 -22.33 -15.96
N THR A 7 -3.51 -22.67 -15.97
CA THR A 7 -2.99 -23.89 -15.36
C THR A 7 -3.01 -23.84 -13.83
N TYR A 8 -2.62 -22.71 -13.27
CA TYR A 8 -2.56 -22.52 -11.81
C TYR A 8 -3.85 -22.00 -11.21
N PHE A 9 -4.66 -21.28 -12.01
CA PHE A 9 -5.94 -20.70 -11.60
C PHE A 9 -7.03 -21.06 -12.62
N PRO A 10 -7.53 -22.29 -12.59
CA PRO A 10 -8.50 -22.79 -13.56
C PRO A 10 -9.85 -22.04 -13.50
N ILE A 11 -10.09 -21.27 -12.43
CA ILE A 11 -11.29 -20.43 -12.28
C ILE A 11 -11.18 -19.07 -12.96
N ILE A 12 -9.96 -18.63 -13.35
CA ILE A 12 -9.76 -17.37 -14.06
C ILE A 12 -10.23 -17.54 -15.50
N ARG A 13 -11.14 -16.63 -15.92
CA ARG A 13 -11.72 -16.59 -17.25
C ARG A 13 -11.33 -15.29 -17.95
N THR A 14 -11.42 -15.28 -19.28
CA THR A 14 -11.35 -14.01 -20.01
C THR A 14 -12.66 -13.24 -19.79
N ARG A 15 -12.62 -11.92 -19.98
CA ARG A 15 -13.81 -11.06 -19.91
C ARG A 15 -14.91 -11.54 -20.87
N GLU A 16 -14.51 -11.92 -22.09
CA GLU A 16 -15.42 -12.46 -23.11
C GLU A 16 -16.07 -13.76 -22.66
N GLU A 17 -15.31 -14.70 -22.08
CA GLU A 17 -15.85 -15.95 -21.52
C GLU A 17 -16.89 -15.70 -20.43
N VAL A 18 -16.63 -14.71 -19.54
CA VAL A 18 -17.57 -14.34 -18.47
C VAL A 18 -18.84 -13.74 -19.04
N LEU A 19 -18.73 -12.80 -19.97
CA LEU A 19 -19.88 -12.17 -20.62
C LEU A 19 -20.73 -13.19 -21.40
N ASN A 20 -20.11 -14.11 -22.11
CA ASN A 20 -20.81 -15.20 -22.82
C ASN A 20 -21.57 -16.09 -21.82
N LEU A 21 -20.95 -16.48 -20.69
CA LEU A 21 -21.60 -17.26 -19.65
C LEU A 21 -22.80 -16.55 -19.01
N ILE A 22 -22.72 -15.23 -18.85
CA ILE A 22 -23.84 -14.42 -18.37
C ILE A 22 -24.96 -14.43 -19.40
N GLY A 23 -24.65 -14.20 -20.69
CA GLY A 23 -25.60 -14.15 -21.78
C GLY A 23 -26.31 -15.49 -22.08
N GLU A 24 -25.67 -16.62 -21.73
CA GLU A 24 -26.27 -17.96 -21.89
C GLU A 24 -27.39 -18.26 -20.87
N LYS A 25 -27.55 -17.45 -19.84
CA LYS A 25 -28.49 -17.71 -18.73
C LYS A 25 -29.29 -16.47 -18.39
N ASP A 26 -30.57 -16.47 -18.77
CA ASP A 26 -31.49 -15.35 -18.56
C ASP A 26 -31.50 -14.79 -17.14
N LYS A 27 -31.37 -15.66 -16.12
CA LYS A 27 -31.33 -15.23 -14.72
C LYS A 27 -30.08 -14.45 -14.38
N LEU A 28 -28.92 -14.81 -14.98
CA LEU A 28 -27.65 -14.10 -14.77
C LEU A 28 -27.65 -12.78 -15.55
N THR A 29 -28.17 -12.78 -16.76
CA THR A 29 -28.34 -11.57 -17.57
C THR A 29 -29.19 -10.54 -16.83
N ASN A 30 -30.37 -10.93 -16.36
CA ASN A 30 -31.28 -10.06 -15.63
C ASN A 30 -30.61 -9.51 -14.31
N LEU A 31 -29.84 -10.35 -13.60
CA LEU A 31 -29.14 -9.94 -12.40
C LEU A 31 -28.03 -8.95 -12.74
N PHE A 32 -27.28 -9.20 -13.80
CA PHE A 32 -26.17 -8.37 -14.24
C PHE A 32 -26.65 -6.99 -14.73
N GLU A 33 -27.79 -6.94 -15.43
CA GLU A 33 -28.42 -5.69 -15.92
C GLU A 33 -28.94 -4.78 -14.79
N ILE A 34 -29.31 -5.35 -13.62
CA ILE A 34 -29.76 -4.59 -12.46
C ILE A 34 -28.59 -3.84 -11.78
N TRP A 35 -27.37 -4.33 -11.96
CA TRP A 35 -26.19 -3.73 -11.35
C TRP A 35 -25.79 -2.43 -12.05
N SER A 36 -25.23 -1.49 -11.29
CA SER A 36 -24.60 -0.31 -11.90
C SER A 36 -23.38 -0.72 -12.73
N GLU A 37 -22.98 0.12 -13.68
CA GLU A 37 -21.79 -0.11 -14.49
C GLU A 37 -20.55 -0.40 -13.62
N GLU A 38 -20.42 0.30 -12.50
CA GLU A 38 -19.31 0.09 -11.55
C GLU A 38 -19.34 -1.31 -10.93
N GLN A 39 -20.52 -1.79 -10.55
CA GLN A 39 -20.69 -3.13 -9.99
C GLN A 39 -20.45 -4.22 -11.03
N GLN A 40 -20.88 -3.99 -12.27
CA GLN A 40 -20.63 -4.89 -13.41
C GLN A 40 -19.13 -5.01 -13.66
N GLU A 41 -18.40 -3.89 -13.70
CA GLU A 41 -16.95 -3.88 -13.88
C GLU A 41 -16.23 -4.58 -12.72
N GLU A 42 -16.62 -4.30 -11.48
CA GLU A 42 -16.02 -4.94 -10.30
C GLU A 42 -16.23 -6.47 -10.34
N PHE A 43 -17.39 -6.94 -10.77
CA PHE A 43 -17.67 -8.36 -10.93
C PHE A 43 -16.85 -8.99 -12.05
N LEU A 44 -16.77 -8.34 -13.20
CA LEU A 44 -15.95 -8.81 -14.33
C LEU A 44 -14.49 -8.90 -13.96
N ASP A 45 -13.97 -7.90 -13.28
CA ASP A 45 -12.60 -7.89 -12.77
C ASP A 45 -12.36 -9.05 -11.78
N PHE A 46 -13.31 -9.32 -10.90
CA PHE A 46 -13.24 -10.44 -9.97
C PHE A 46 -13.20 -11.79 -10.69
N CYS A 47 -13.97 -11.96 -11.76
CA CYS A 47 -14.03 -13.18 -12.55
C CYS A 47 -12.81 -13.38 -13.46
N THR A 48 -12.12 -12.30 -13.86
CA THR A 48 -11.02 -12.35 -14.83
C THR A 48 -9.63 -12.39 -14.17
N GLY A 49 -9.55 -12.21 -12.87
CA GLY A 49 -8.29 -12.32 -12.16
C GLY A 49 -8.32 -11.77 -10.75
N VAL A 50 -7.20 -11.91 -10.06
CA VAL A 50 -7.01 -11.32 -8.74
C VAL A 50 -6.26 -10.00 -8.92
N LYS A 51 -6.88 -8.90 -8.49
CA LYS A 51 -6.20 -7.60 -8.51
C LYS A 51 -5.03 -7.62 -7.54
N ILE A 52 -3.88 -7.14 -8.00
CA ILE A 52 -2.67 -7.09 -7.19
C ILE A 52 -2.85 -6.26 -5.92
N LEU A 53 -3.74 -5.26 -5.95
CA LEU A 53 -4.05 -4.41 -4.81
C LEU A 53 -5.11 -4.97 -3.85
N TYR A 54 -5.53 -6.24 -4.01
CA TYR A 54 -6.24 -6.91 -2.93
C TYR A 54 -5.32 -7.07 -1.73
N ASP A 55 -5.74 -6.54 -0.57
CA ASP A 55 -4.93 -6.43 0.64
C ASP A 55 -4.22 -7.74 1.02
N SER A 56 -4.96 -8.83 1.12
CA SER A 56 -4.38 -10.15 1.46
C SER A 56 -3.41 -10.66 0.38
N PHE A 57 -3.74 -10.43 -0.89
CA PHE A 57 -2.92 -10.90 -2.00
C PHE A 57 -1.65 -10.08 -2.15
N PHE A 58 -1.76 -8.76 -2.01
CA PHE A 58 -0.61 -7.88 -2.01
C PHE A 58 0.35 -8.19 -0.85
N LYS A 59 -0.18 -8.34 0.35
CA LYS A 59 0.60 -8.71 1.53
C LYS A 59 1.33 -10.03 1.35
N GLU A 60 0.72 -11.00 0.67
CA GLU A 60 1.37 -12.28 0.37
C GLU A 60 2.48 -12.14 -0.68
N ILE A 61 2.22 -11.42 -1.79
CA ILE A 61 3.20 -11.22 -2.88
C ILE A 61 4.42 -10.44 -2.39
N PHE A 62 4.17 -9.38 -1.61
CA PHE A 62 5.20 -8.46 -1.13
C PHE A 62 5.58 -8.72 0.33
N ASN A 63 5.26 -9.91 0.86
CA ASN A 63 5.67 -10.29 2.19
C ASN A 63 7.20 -10.35 2.29
N PRO A 64 7.81 -9.42 3.05
CA PRO A 64 9.26 -9.36 3.11
C PRO A 64 9.91 -10.51 3.89
N GLU A 65 9.13 -11.33 4.60
CA GLU A 65 9.63 -12.56 5.23
C GLU A 65 9.97 -13.65 4.20
N TYR A 66 9.24 -13.67 3.07
CA TYR A 66 9.40 -14.68 2.03
C TYR A 66 10.00 -14.13 0.74
N HIS A 67 9.71 -12.86 0.42
CA HIS A 67 10.04 -12.23 -0.85
C HIS A 67 10.55 -10.80 -0.67
N ALA A 68 11.56 -10.62 0.19
CA ALA A 68 12.14 -9.30 0.48
C ALA A 68 12.58 -8.56 -0.81
N GLU A 69 13.16 -9.29 -1.77
CA GLU A 69 13.65 -8.75 -3.04
C GLU A 69 12.55 -8.07 -3.88
N ARG A 70 11.31 -8.58 -3.84
CA ARG A 70 10.19 -7.99 -4.58
C ARG A 70 9.78 -6.65 -3.98
N LEU A 71 9.73 -6.60 -2.65
CA LEU A 71 9.41 -5.35 -1.94
C LEU A 71 10.55 -4.33 -2.08
N GLU A 72 11.81 -4.77 -2.02
CA GLU A 72 12.98 -3.92 -2.27
C GLU A 72 12.95 -3.30 -3.67
N GLU A 73 12.62 -4.09 -4.68
CA GLU A 73 12.51 -3.63 -6.07
C GLU A 73 11.37 -2.61 -6.22
N LEU A 74 10.17 -2.92 -5.71
CA LEU A 74 9.03 -2.00 -5.72
C LEU A 74 9.36 -0.67 -5.04
N LEU A 75 9.91 -0.72 -3.83
CA LEU A 75 10.26 0.48 -3.08
C LEU A 75 11.40 1.26 -3.76
N SER A 76 12.36 0.57 -4.37
CA SER A 76 13.45 1.22 -5.10
C SER A 76 12.95 1.97 -6.33
N LEU A 77 11.97 1.42 -7.04
CA LEU A 77 11.32 2.09 -8.17
C LEU A 77 10.52 3.30 -7.71
N LEU A 78 9.68 3.15 -6.68
CA LEU A 78 8.82 4.23 -6.18
C LEU A 78 9.61 5.39 -5.57
N LEU A 79 10.72 5.11 -4.89
CA LEU A 79 11.54 6.12 -4.20
C LEU A 79 12.75 6.59 -5.00
N GLU A 80 12.91 6.08 -6.23
CA GLU A 80 14.03 6.41 -7.13
C GLU A 80 15.41 6.27 -6.45
N THR A 81 15.51 5.32 -5.52
CA THR A 81 16.74 5.07 -4.75
C THR A 81 16.83 3.61 -4.37
N LYS A 82 18.04 3.08 -4.33
CA LYS A 82 18.23 1.68 -3.94
C LYS A 82 17.80 1.46 -2.50
N ILE A 83 16.86 0.54 -2.31
CA ILE A 83 16.35 0.12 -1.01
C ILE A 83 16.86 -1.30 -0.72
N ARG A 84 17.33 -1.50 0.51
CA ARG A 84 17.64 -2.80 1.08
C ARG A 84 16.96 -2.91 2.44
N ILE A 85 16.20 -3.97 2.62
CA ILE A 85 15.44 -4.21 3.85
C ILE A 85 16.36 -4.84 4.87
N LYS A 86 16.45 -4.21 6.04
CA LYS A 86 17.18 -4.75 7.20
C LYS A 86 16.28 -5.64 8.03
N GLN A 87 15.05 -5.20 8.28
CA GLN A 87 14.08 -5.91 9.09
C GLN A 87 12.67 -5.37 8.87
N ILE A 88 11.70 -6.23 9.16
CA ILE A 88 10.29 -5.88 9.25
C ILE A 88 10.03 -5.33 10.65
N LEU A 89 9.23 -4.28 10.72
CA LEU A 89 8.79 -3.72 11.99
C LEU A 89 7.37 -4.21 12.31
N PRO A 90 7.06 -4.46 13.58
CA PRO A 90 5.71 -4.81 13.98
C PRO A 90 4.71 -3.73 13.57
N ASN A 91 3.53 -4.15 13.15
CA ASN A 91 2.40 -3.27 12.89
C ASN A 91 1.75 -2.85 14.22
N ASP A 92 2.54 -2.25 15.11
CA ASP A 92 2.02 -1.75 16.36
C ASP A 92 1.13 -0.53 16.06
N SER A 93 -0.18 -0.73 16.15
CA SER A 93 -1.12 0.36 16.06
C SER A 93 -0.90 1.31 17.25
N VAL A 94 -0.43 2.52 16.98
CA VAL A 94 -0.42 3.57 17.99
C VAL A 94 -1.86 4.02 18.20
N ARG A 95 -2.38 3.82 19.39
CA ARG A 95 -3.62 4.48 19.83
C ARG A 95 -3.31 5.96 19.97
N LEU A 96 -3.64 6.73 18.94
CA LEU A 96 -3.68 8.17 19.07
C LEU A 96 -4.92 8.52 19.90
N ALA A 97 -4.69 8.95 21.13
CA ALA A 97 -5.66 9.54 22.08
C ALA A 97 -7.10 8.98 22.00
N ASP A 98 -7.55 8.43 23.09
CA ASP A 98 -8.90 8.10 23.58
C ASP A 98 -10.05 7.72 22.61
N GLU A 99 -9.99 7.94 21.32
CA GLU A 99 -11.07 7.64 20.39
C GLU A 99 -10.59 6.78 19.20
N TYR A 100 -10.76 5.47 19.32
CA TYR A 100 -11.03 4.44 18.30
C TYR A 100 -10.39 4.50 16.88
N THR A 101 -9.51 5.43 16.56
CA THR A 101 -8.86 5.45 15.27
C THR A 101 -7.50 4.74 15.33
N LEU A 102 -7.52 3.44 15.09
CA LEU A 102 -6.31 2.65 14.91
C LEU A 102 -5.69 3.03 13.56
N LEU A 103 -4.50 3.65 13.58
CA LEU A 103 -3.66 3.72 12.39
C LEU A 103 -3.04 2.33 12.19
N ILE A 104 -3.70 1.51 11.39
CA ILE A 104 -3.15 0.21 11.00
C ILE A 104 -2.28 0.45 9.77
N THR A 105 -1.01 0.18 9.89
CA THR A 105 -0.05 0.22 8.79
C THR A 105 0.06 -1.19 8.18
N ASP A 106 0.17 -1.29 6.84
CA ASP A 106 0.18 -2.60 6.19
C ASP A 106 1.54 -3.28 6.26
N ILE A 107 2.57 -2.68 5.69
CA ILE A 107 3.93 -3.22 5.71
C ILE A 107 4.89 -2.12 6.16
N VAL A 108 5.54 -2.31 7.32
CA VAL A 108 6.54 -1.37 7.84
C VAL A 108 7.90 -2.03 7.86
N ILE A 109 8.88 -1.38 7.26
CA ILE A 109 10.25 -1.87 7.18
C ILE A 109 11.25 -0.85 7.70
N GLU A 110 12.38 -1.33 8.25
CA GLU A 110 13.60 -0.56 8.44
C GLU A 110 14.61 -0.97 7.37
N THR A 111 15.19 0.01 6.69
CA THR A 111 16.23 -0.22 5.70
C THR A 111 17.61 -0.33 6.34
N GLU A 112 18.60 -0.86 5.60
CA GLU A 112 19.97 -1.00 6.09
C GLU A 112 20.60 0.34 6.53
N ASP A 113 20.27 1.44 5.86
CA ASP A 113 20.73 2.78 6.20
C ASP A 113 19.91 3.47 7.30
N GLY A 114 18.93 2.78 7.87
CA GLY A 114 18.14 3.20 9.02
C GLY A 114 16.93 4.08 8.71
N ARG A 115 16.53 4.22 7.43
CA ARG A 115 15.25 4.81 7.04
C ARG A 115 14.11 3.88 7.41
N ILE A 116 12.91 4.42 7.61
CA ILE A 116 11.70 3.63 7.81
C ILE A 116 10.74 3.92 6.65
N ALA A 117 10.16 2.89 6.09
CA ALA A 117 9.11 3.02 5.10
C ALA A 117 7.86 2.23 5.54
N ASN A 118 6.71 2.85 5.34
CA ASN A 118 5.39 2.21 5.41
C ASN A 118 4.83 2.13 4.00
N LEU A 119 4.34 0.96 3.63
CA LEU A 119 3.59 0.72 2.41
C LEU A 119 2.18 0.31 2.78
N GLU A 120 1.20 1.07 2.31
CA GLU A 120 -0.22 0.91 2.60
C GLU A 120 -1.02 0.81 1.32
N ILE A 121 -2.04 -0.03 1.32
CA ILE A 121 -2.99 -0.15 0.22
C ILE A 121 -4.33 0.40 0.64
N GLN A 122 -4.91 1.21 -0.24
CA GLN A 122 -6.23 1.78 -0.06
C GLN A 122 -7.11 1.45 -1.26
N LYS A 123 -8.20 0.73 -1.03
CA LYS A 123 -9.16 0.39 -2.08
C LYS A 123 -9.82 1.65 -2.65
N ILE A 124 -10.20 2.57 -1.78
CA ILE A 124 -10.86 3.83 -2.17
C ILE A 124 -10.06 4.99 -1.59
N GLY A 125 -9.81 6.00 -2.42
CA GLY A 125 -9.21 7.23 -1.97
C GLY A 125 -10.07 7.93 -0.91
N TYR A 126 -9.45 8.45 0.11
CA TYR A 126 -10.10 9.17 1.20
C TYR A 126 -9.91 10.68 1.03
N ALA A 127 -10.81 11.46 1.63
CA ALA A 127 -10.66 12.91 1.68
C ALA A 127 -9.40 13.27 2.52
N PHE A 128 -8.75 14.36 2.13
CA PHE A 128 -7.55 14.87 2.80
C PHE A 128 -6.38 13.88 2.87
N PRO A 129 -5.92 13.34 1.72
CA PRO A 129 -4.86 12.34 1.69
C PRO A 129 -3.56 12.87 2.30
N GLY A 130 -3.24 14.15 2.12
CA GLY A 130 -2.05 14.79 2.68
C GLY A 130 -2.04 14.77 4.22
N GLN A 131 -3.15 15.13 4.86
CA GLN A 131 -3.25 15.14 6.32
C GLN A 131 -3.15 13.74 6.91
N ARG A 132 -3.79 12.76 6.28
CA ARG A 132 -3.72 11.37 6.74
C ARG A 132 -2.33 10.78 6.60
N THR A 133 -1.67 11.00 5.47
CA THR A 133 -0.28 10.57 5.28
C THR A 133 0.67 11.26 6.22
N ALA A 134 0.41 12.53 6.59
CA ALA A 134 1.17 13.24 7.62
C ALA A 134 1.08 12.55 8.99
N CYS A 135 -0.12 12.07 9.38
CA CYS A 135 -0.28 11.32 10.63
C CYS A 135 0.52 10.00 10.61
N TYR A 136 0.48 9.26 9.51
CA TYR A 136 1.30 8.05 9.36
C TYR A 136 2.81 8.37 9.44
N SER A 137 3.25 9.43 8.76
CA SER A 137 4.66 9.84 8.79
C SER A 137 5.10 10.27 10.19
N ALA A 138 4.24 10.95 10.94
CA ALA A 138 4.50 11.34 12.33
C ALA A 138 4.64 10.11 13.24
N ASP A 139 3.77 9.11 13.09
CA ASP A 139 3.88 7.86 13.83
C ASP A 139 5.19 7.13 13.53
N LEU A 140 5.56 7.00 12.25
CA LEU A 140 6.81 6.37 11.85
C LEU A 140 8.03 7.11 12.40
N LEU A 141 7.99 8.43 12.44
CA LEU A 141 9.06 9.25 13.00
C LEU A 141 9.20 9.02 14.51
N LEU A 142 8.10 8.94 15.25
CA LEU A 142 8.10 8.64 16.68
C LEU A 142 8.61 7.23 16.98
N ARG A 143 8.22 6.24 16.16
CA ARG A 143 8.76 4.87 16.26
C ARG A 143 10.28 4.86 16.00
N GLN A 144 10.75 5.56 14.98
CA GLN A 144 12.17 5.68 14.67
C GLN A 144 12.93 6.35 15.83
N TYR A 145 12.38 7.46 16.37
CA TYR A 145 12.97 8.14 17.51
C TYR A 145 13.18 7.19 18.70
N LYS A 146 12.14 6.46 19.10
CA LYS A 146 12.20 5.50 20.20
C LYS A 146 13.28 4.44 19.94
N ARG A 147 13.27 3.81 18.77
CA ARG A 147 14.21 2.75 18.40
C ARG A 147 15.67 3.23 18.37
N VAL A 148 15.92 4.38 17.75
CA VAL A 148 17.27 4.95 17.68
C VAL A 148 17.78 5.33 19.08
N LYS A 149 16.93 5.91 19.91
CA LYS A 149 17.26 6.28 21.29
C LYS A 149 17.59 5.03 22.13
N ASP A 150 16.77 3.99 22.05
CA ASP A 150 16.97 2.74 22.80
C ASP A 150 18.27 2.05 22.33
N ARG A 151 18.52 2.00 21.03
CA ARG A 151 19.77 1.45 20.46
C ARG A 151 20.99 2.23 20.94
N LYS A 152 20.96 3.56 20.88
CA LYS A 152 22.07 4.39 21.38
C LYS A 152 22.33 4.17 22.88
N ARG A 153 21.25 4.03 23.66
CA ARG A 153 21.36 3.73 25.08
C ARG A 153 22.00 2.36 25.34
N SER A 154 21.63 1.33 24.60
CA SER A 154 22.23 0.00 24.73
C SER A 154 23.70 -0.03 24.32
N GLU A 155 24.10 0.84 23.40
CA GLU A 155 25.50 1.02 22.96
C GLU A 155 26.28 1.99 23.82
N ASN A 156 25.73 2.52 24.92
CA ASN A 156 26.31 3.57 25.76
C ASN A 156 26.68 4.84 24.97
N LYS A 157 25.94 5.16 23.92
CA LYS A 157 26.13 6.35 23.10
C LYS A 157 25.05 7.39 23.38
N LYS A 158 25.44 8.67 23.26
CA LYS A 158 24.50 9.78 23.40
C LYS A 158 23.63 9.88 22.14
N PHE A 159 22.29 9.97 22.32
CA PHE A 159 21.36 10.26 21.26
C PHE A 159 21.50 11.72 20.78
N ASN A 160 21.36 11.91 19.45
CA ASN A 160 21.24 13.20 18.80
C ASN A 160 20.10 13.14 17.78
N TYR A 161 19.33 14.21 17.61
CA TYR A 161 18.26 14.26 16.60
C TYR A 161 18.74 14.10 15.14
N ARG A 162 20.02 14.37 14.86
CA ARG A 162 20.67 14.07 13.58
C ARG A 162 20.81 12.56 13.29
N ASP A 163 20.65 11.73 14.32
CA ASP A 163 20.66 10.26 14.16
C ASP A 163 19.36 9.75 13.49
N LEU A 164 18.29 10.57 13.50
CA LEU A 164 17.04 10.24 12.82
C LEU A 164 17.24 10.33 11.30
N LYS A 165 16.65 9.38 10.61
CA LYS A 165 16.67 9.27 9.14
C LYS A 165 15.30 9.60 8.57
N LYS A 166 15.21 9.77 7.25
CA LYS A 166 13.95 9.98 6.57
C LYS A 166 12.97 8.83 6.84
N VAL A 167 11.70 9.16 6.93
CA VAL A 167 10.60 8.21 6.92
C VAL A 167 9.80 8.40 5.64
N TYR A 168 9.26 7.31 5.12
CA TYR A 168 8.47 7.30 3.91
C TYR A 168 7.11 6.69 4.21
N THR A 169 6.06 7.37 3.80
CA THR A 169 4.71 6.82 3.76
C THR A 169 4.31 6.67 2.30
N ILE A 170 4.11 5.46 1.86
CA ILE A 170 3.74 5.12 0.49
C ILE A 170 2.32 4.58 0.54
N VAL A 171 1.41 5.18 -0.20
CA VAL A 171 0.03 4.75 -0.28
C VAL A 171 -0.31 4.42 -1.72
N LEU A 172 -0.73 3.19 -1.95
CA LEU A 172 -1.21 2.72 -3.24
C LEU A 172 -2.73 2.76 -3.24
N PHE A 173 -3.30 3.58 -4.12
CA PHE A 173 -4.75 3.67 -4.30
C PHE A 173 -5.20 2.82 -5.49
N GLU A 174 -6.20 1.96 -5.29
CA GLU A 174 -6.89 1.32 -6.40
C GLU A 174 -7.77 2.34 -7.14
N LYS A 175 -8.50 3.17 -6.36
CA LYS A 175 -9.23 4.33 -6.86
C LYS A 175 -8.69 5.57 -6.14
N SER A 176 -8.06 6.47 -6.89
CA SER A 176 -7.46 7.68 -6.31
C SER A 176 -8.52 8.67 -5.80
N THR A 177 -8.08 9.61 -4.98
CA THR A 177 -8.94 10.67 -4.45
C THR A 177 -9.23 11.72 -5.52
N ARG A 178 -10.29 12.51 -5.30
CA ARG A 178 -10.68 13.58 -6.21
C ARG A 178 -9.54 14.59 -6.44
N GLU A 179 -8.76 14.88 -5.42
CA GLU A 179 -7.64 15.83 -5.48
C GLU A 179 -6.58 15.42 -6.51
N PHE A 180 -6.35 14.10 -6.68
CA PHE A 180 -5.38 13.61 -7.67
C PHE A 180 -5.95 13.55 -9.09
N HIS A 181 -7.28 13.57 -9.25
CA HIS A 181 -7.90 13.63 -10.58
C HIS A 181 -7.69 14.97 -11.29
N GLU A 182 -7.29 16.01 -10.57
CA GLU A 182 -6.94 17.31 -11.16
C GLU A 182 -5.64 17.25 -11.97
N ILE A 183 -4.86 16.15 -11.82
CA ILE A 183 -3.60 15.91 -12.53
C ILE A 183 -3.69 14.54 -13.24
N PRO A 184 -4.51 14.43 -14.29
CA PRO A 184 -4.91 13.13 -14.88
C PRO A 184 -3.76 12.32 -15.51
N ASP A 185 -2.69 12.99 -15.91
CA ASP A 185 -1.54 12.34 -16.59
C ASP A 185 -0.47 11.83 -15.61
N LYS A 186 -0.70 11.99 -14.30
CA LYS A 186 0.24 11.55 -13.28
C LYS A 186 -0.37 10.47 -12.40
N TYR A 187 0.33 9.34 -12.30
CA TYR A 187 -0.04 8.22 -11.42
C TYR A 187 0.80 8.18 -10.14
N LEU A 188 1.90 8.92 -10.09
CA LEU A 188 2.80 8.99 -8.94
C LEU A 188 2.90 10.42 -8.45
N HIS A 189 2.55 10.64 -7.18
CA HIS A 189 2.56 11.94 -6.54
C HIS A 189 3.50 11.90 -5.35
N TYR A 190 4.41 12.88 -5.28
CA TYR A 190 5.34 13.05 -4.16
C TYR A 190 4.89 14.22 -3.30
N GLY A 191 4.83 13.99 -1.99
CA GLY A 191 4.61 15.03 -0.99
C GLY A 191 5.80 15.08 -0.03
N GLU A 192 6.26 16.28 0.30
CA GLU A 192 7.28 16.49 1.32
C GLU A 192 6.77 17.45 2.38
N HIS A 193 7.10 17.16 3.65
CA HIS A 193 6.92 18.11 4.73
C HIS A 193 8.16 19.01 4.81
N ILE A 194 7.99 20.27 4.44
CA ILE A 194 9.06 21.28 4.47
C ILE A 194 8.81 22.18 5.66
N TYR A 195 9.83 22.36 6.49
CA TYR A 195 9.85 23.40 7.51
C TYR A 195 10.53 24.63 6.91
N ASP A 196 9.72 25.65 6.60
CA ASP A 196 10.26 26.94 6.20
C ASP A 196 10.71 27.68 7.47
N THR A 197 11.98 28.02 7.53
CA THR A 197 12.58 28.73 8.67
C THR A 197 12.65 30.24 8.45
N GLY A 198 12.04 30.74 7.35
CA GLY A 198 11.95 32.17 7.03
C GLY A 198 13.19 32.71 6.32
#